data_fc67796beed24226a1110428ba8cb754
#
_entry.id   fc67796beed24226a1110428ba8cb754
#
_cell.length_a   1.000
_cell.length_b   1.000
_cell.length_c   1.000
_cell.angle_alpha   90.00
_cell.angle_beta   90.00
_cell.angle_gamma   90.00
#
_symmetry.space_group_name_H-M   'P 1'
#
loop_
_entity.id
_entity.type
_entity.pdbx_description
1 polymer ?
#
loop_
_entity_poly.entity_id
_entity_poly.type
_entity_poly.pdbx_seq_one_letter_code
_entity_poly.pdbx_strand_id
1 'polypeptide(L)'
;MTIFCERAKTRMKELHITTRQLAKSIGMTESTVSRYLSGNRSPKIEELVKIAETLECSADYLLGLKESEVVVQKEIFKEIAGLFNKLSNDSTYR
;
A
#
# COMPACT_ATOMS: atom_id res chain seq x y z
N MET A 1 6.08 13.29 9.24
CA MET A 1 5.47 11.97 9.01
C MET A 1 6.52 10.87 8.92
N THR A 2 7.12 10.56 10.05
CA THR A 2 8.21 9.59 10.08
C THR A 2 7.78 8.19 9.64
N ILE A 3 6.63 7.73 10.12
CA ILE A 3 6.17 6.38 9.80
C ILE A 3 5.85 6.23 8.31
N PHE A 4 5.28 7.27 7.70
CA PHE A 4 5.03 7.27 6.27
C PHE A 4 6.35 7.11 5.50
N CYS A 5 7.36 7.89 5.87
CA CYS A 5 8.67 7.84 5.19
C CYS A 5 9.28 6.45 5.28
N GLU A 6 9.27 5.86 6.45
CA GLU A 6 9.83 4.53 6.66
C GLU A 6 9.09 3.47 5.86
N ARG A 7 7.76 3.48 5.93
CA ARG A 7 6.96 2.45 5.26
C ARG A 7 6.96 2.59 3.75
N ALA A 8 6.95 3.83 3.25
CA ALA A 8 7.05 4.06 1.82
C ALA A 8 8.38 3.55 1.29
N LYS A 9 9.47 3.87 1.97
CA LYS A 9 10.80 3.39 1.57
C LYS A 9 10.90 1.88 1.63
N THR A 10 10.32 1.27 2.65
CA THR A 10 10.31 -0.19 2.78
C THR A 10 9.60 -0.84 1.59
N ARG A 11 8.41 -0.33 1.23
CA ARG A 11 7.69 -0.87 0.08
C ARG A 11 8.44 -0.65 -1.23
N MET A 12 9.05 0.52 -1.38
CA MET A 12 9.84 0.79 -2.57
C MET A 12 10.98 -0.22 -2.70
N LYS A 13 11.63 -0.53 -1.61
CA LYS A 13 12.71 -1.51 -1.59
C LYS A 13 12.20 -2.90 -1.93
N GLU A 14 11.09 -3.30 -1.35
CA GLU A 14 10.48 -4.60 -1.60
C GLU A 14 10.06 -4.78 -3.05
N LEU A 15 9.54 -3.73 -3.67
CA LEU A 15 9.07 -3.74 -5.05
C LEU A 15 10.13 -3.32 -6.06
N HIS A 16 11.33 -2.96 -5.58
CA HIS A 16 12.42 -2.47 -6.44
C HIS A 16 12.01 -1.23 -7.23
N ILE A 17 11.29 -0.32 -6.59
CA ILE A 17 10.85 0.92 -7.21
C ILE A 17 11.76 2.06 -6.74
N THR A 18 12.30 2.81 -7.71
CA THR A 18 13.16 3.98 -7.41
C THR A 18 12.30 5.22 -7.18
N THR A 19 12.89 6.24 -6.57
CA THR A 19 12.23 7.54 -6.39
C THR A 19 11.77 8.11 -7.73
N ARG A 20 12.58 7.95 -8.75
CA ARG A 20 12.27 8.43 -10.10
C ARG A 20 11.05 7.71 -10.67
N GLN A 21 11.00 6.40 -10.50
CA GLN A 21 9.87 5.60 -10.98
C GLN A 21 8.59 5.95 -10.23
N LEU A 22 8.68 6.13 -8.93
CA LEU A 22 7.54 6.54 -8.14
C LEU A 22 7.02 7.91 -8.57
N ALA A 23 7.92 8.86 -8.76
CA ALA A 23 7.56 10.20 -9.21
C ALA A 23 6.82 10.15 -10.54
N LYS A 24 7.33 9.37 -11.48
CA LYS A 24 6.70 9.21 -12.78
C LYS A 24 5.31 8.61 -12.65
N SER A 25 5.15 7.61 -11.80
CA SER A 25 3.86 6.93 -11.61
C SER A 25 2.79 7.85 -11.04
N ILE A 26 3.17 8.77 -10.18
CA ILE A 26 2.19 9.67 -9.54
C ILE A 26 2.12 11.04 -10.20
N GLY A 27 2.88 11.25 -11.28
CA GLY A 27 2.83 12.51 -12.02
C GLY A 27 3.47 13.69 -11.33
N MET A 28 4.49 13.44 -10.51
CA MET A 28 5.20 14.46 -9.76
C MET A 28 6.66 14.49 -10.16
N THR A 29 7.38 15.53 -9.73
CA THR A 29 8.82 15.59 -9.97
C THR A 29 9.54 14.70 -8.95
N GLU A 30 10.72 14.23 -9.35
CA GLU A 30 11.56 13.43 -8.45
C GLU A 30 11.92 14.22 -7.21
N SER A 31 12.19 15.51 -7.38
CA SER A 31 12.51 16.41 -6.27
C SER A 31 11.38 16.47 -5.24
N THR A 32 10.14 16.57 -5.71
CA THR A 32 8.97 16.62 -4.82
C THR A 32 8.81 15.30 -4.06
N VAL A 33 8.93 14.16 -4.76
CA VAL A 33 8.81 12.85 -4.13
C VAL A 33 9.93 12.64 -3.11
N SER A 34 11.14 13.09 -3.45
CA SER A 34 12.26 13.01 -2.51
C SER A 34 11.95 13.75 -1.21
N ARG A 35 11.28 14.89 -1.28
CA ARG A 35 10.86 15.65 -0.09
C ARG A 35 9.81 14.91 0.70
N TYR A 36 8.88 14.23 0.04
CA TYR A 36 7.91 13.38 0.72
C TYR A 36 8.62 12.27 1.49
N LEU A 37 9.58 11.62 0.87
CA LEU A 37 10.28 10.49 1.45
C LEU A 37 11.24 10.89 2.57
N SER A 38 11.69 12.14 2.58
CA SER A 38 12.58 12.64 3.64
C SER A 38 11.83 13.31 4.78
N GLY A 39 10.51 13.49 4.63
CA GLY A 39 9.71 14.12 5.66
C GLY A 39 9.70 15.65 5.61
N ASN A 40 10.34 16.23 4.62
CA ASN A 40 10.38 17.69 4.45
C ASN A 40 9.08 18.25 3.92
N ARG A 41 8.24 17.41 3.34
CA ARG A 41 6.94 17.81 2.80
C ARG A 41 5.98 16.64 2.91
N SER A 42 4.73 16.92 3.25
CA SER A 42 3.70 15.90 3.33
C SER A 42 2.92 15.83 2.02
N PRO A 43 2.68 14.63 1.49
CA PRO A 43 1.83 14.53 0.30
C PRO A 43 0.40 14.90 0.63
N LYS A 44 -0.29 15.46 -0.34
CA LYS A 44 -1.72 15.71 -0.23
C LYS A 44 -2.46 14.38 -0.33
N ILE A 45 -3.74 14.38 0.02
CA ILE A 45 -4.53 13.15 0.00
C ILE A 45 -4.48 12.47 -1.36
N GLU A 46 -4.59 13.23 -2.44
CA GLU A 46 -4.58 12.69 -3.79
C GLU A 46 -3.25 12.03 -4.13
N GLU A 47 -2.15 12.66 -3.77
CA GLU A 47 -0.83 12.06 -3.98
C GLU A 47 -0.62 10.85 -3.09
N LEU A 48 -1.13 10.88 -1.86
CA LEU A 48 -1.02 9.75 -0.95
C LEU A 48 -1.73 8.52 -1.52
N VAL A 49 -2.91 8.70 -2.09
CA VAL A 49 -3.64 7.61 -2.73
C VAL A 49 -2.84 7.02 -3.88
N LYS A 50 -2.28 7.87 -4.74
CA LYS A 50 -1.46 7.42 -5.86
C LYS A 50 -0.20 6.69 -5.40
N ILE A 51 0.43 7.19 -4.35
CA ILE A 51 1.62 6.54 -3.77
C ILE A 51 1.23 5.15 -3.26
N ALA A 52 0.14 5.04 -2.52
CA ALA A 52 -0.32 3.76 -1.99
C ALA A 52 -0.60 2.77 -3.11
N GLU A 53 -1.28 3.22 -4.16
CA GLU A 53 -1.56 2.37 -5.32
C GLU A 53 -0.28 1.89 -6.00
N THR A 54 0.66 2.80 -6.21
CA THR A 54 1.93 2.46 -6.86
C THR A 54 2.75 1.49 -6.02
N LEU A 55 2.73 1.67 -4.70
CA LEU A 55 3.47 0.82 -3.78
C LEU A 55 2.70 -0.43 -3.36
N GLU A 56 1.51 -0.63 -3.94
CA GLU A 56 0.69 -1.82 -3.71
C GLU A 56 0.41 -2.07 -2.24
N CYS A 57 0.09 -1.02 -1.52
CA CYS A 57 -0.28 -1.12 -0.11
C CYS A 57 -1.41 -0.13 0.20
N SER A 58 -1.96 -0.21 1.39
CA SER A 58 -3.03 0.70 1.76
C SER A 58 -2.47 2.01 2.31
N ALA A 59 -3.25 3.06 2.19
CA ALA A 59 -2.91 4.33 2.84
C ALA A 59 -2.85 4.14 4.35
N ASP A 60 -3.71 3.28 4.91
CA ASP A 60 -3.70 2.99 6.33
C ASP A 60 -2.36 2.45 6.80
N TYR A 61 -1.77 1.55 6.02
CA TYR A 61 -0.44 1.05 6.33
C TYR A 61 0.60 2.16 6.30
N LEU A 62 0.56 2.98 5.25
CA LEU A 62 1.52 4.09 5.12
C LEU A 62 1.37 5.11 6.25
N LEU A 63 0.16 5.30 6.75
CA LEU A 63 -0.10 6.25 7.82
C LEU A 63 0.10 5.66 9.23
N GLY A 64 0.39 4.37 9.31
CA GLY A 64 0.62 3.72 10.58
C GLY A 64 -0.63 3.23 11.28
N LEU A 65 -1.75 3.19 10.59
CA LEU A 65 -3.01 2.72 11.15
C LEU A 65 -3.15 1.20 11.09
N LYS A 66 -2.29 0.54 10.32
CA LYS A 66 -2.22 -0.92 10.22
C LYS A 66 -0.78 -1.37 10.42
N GLU A 67 -0.61 -2.53 10.99
CA GLU A 67 0.73 -3.09 11.25
C GLU A 67 1.34 -3.71 10.00
N SER A 68 0.51 -4.31 9.15
CA SER A 68 1.01 -5.05 8.00
C SER A 68 0.38 -4.54 6.71
N GLU A 69 1.05 -4.84 5.63
CA GLU A 69 0.70 -4.40 4.31
C GLU A 69 -0.48 -5.23 3.77
N VAL A 70 -1.34 -4.59 2.98
CA VAL A 70 -2.65 -5.13 2.60
C VAL A 70 -2.60 -6.26 1.60
N VAL A 71 -1.59 -6.27 0.71
CA VAL A 71 -1.54 -7.25 -0.39
C VAL A 71 -1.54 -8.69 0.14
N VAL A 72 -0.70 -8.95 1.16
CA VAL A 72 -0.63 -10.28 1.77
C VAL A 72 -1.97 -10.65 2.41
N GLN A 73 -2.57 -9.70 3.09
CA GLN A 73 -3.86 -9.91 3.73
C GLN A 73 -4.97 -10.21 2.73
N LYS A 74 -4.93 -9.58 1.57
CA LYS A 74 -5.90 -9.83 0.51
C LYS A 74 -5.85 -11.26 0.03
N GLU A 75 -4.67 -11.80 -0.17
CA GLU A 75 -4.52 -13.17 -0.61
C GLU A 75 -5.04 -14.17 0.41
N ILE A 76 -4.68 -13.96 1.67
CA ILE A 76 -5.15 -14.80 2.76
C ILE A 76 -6.68 -14.71 2.86
N PHE A 77 -7.21 -13.52 2.75
CA PHE A 77 -8.64 -13.32 2.82
C PHE A 77 -9.39 -14.04 1.69
N LYS A 78 -8.84 -14.03 0.50
CA LYS A 78 -9.42 -14.75 -0.64
C LYS A 78 -9.49 -16.24 -0.38
N GLU A 79 -8.45 -16.81 0.17
CA GLU A 79 -8.42 -18.23 0.51
C GLU A 79 -9.46 -18.58 1.56
N ILE A 80 -9.55 -17.76 2.59
CA ILE A 80 -10.54 -17.95 3.66
C ILE A 80 -11.95 -17.82 3.11
N ALA A 81 -12.18 -16.80 2.28
CA ALA A 81 -13.49 -16.59 1.69
C ALA A 81 -13.90 -17.76 0.79
N GLY A 82 -12.95 -18.30 0.04
CA GLY A 82 -13.19 -19.47 -0.80
C GLY A 82 -13.61 -20.68 0.01
N LEU A 83 -12.90 -20.94 1.09
CA LEU A 83 -13.23 -22.05 1.98
C LEU A 83 -14.59 -21.84 2.65
N PHE A 84 -14.84 -20.62 3.07
CA PHE A 84 -16.11 -20.30 3.72
C PHE A 84 -17.29 -20.48 2.76
N ASN A 85 -17.14 -20.03 1.53
CA ASN A 85 -18.19 -20.19 0.52
C ASN A 85 -18.47 -21.66 0.25
N LYS A 86 -17.43 -22.48 0.20
CA LYS A 86 -17.56 -23.91 -0.01
C LYS A 86 -18.34 -24.55 1.12
N LEU A 87 -18.01 -24.20 2.35
CA LEU A 87 -18.71 -24.72 3.53
C LEU A 87 -20.16 -24.23 3.57
N SER A 88 -20.42 -22.98 3.21
CA SER A 88 -21.77 -22.44 3.15
C SER A 88 -22.61 -23.18 2.14
N ASN A 89 -22.06 -23.46 0.97
CA ASN A 89 -22.77 -24.21 -0.06
C ASN A 89 -23.15 -25.59 0.44
N ASP A 90 -22.22 -26.25 1.12
CA ASP A 90 -22.52 -27.56 1.70
C ASP A 90 -23.62 -27.46 2.76
N SER A 91 -23.62 -26.37 3.50
CA SER A 91 -24.64 -26.15 4.54
C SER A 91 -26.02 -25.91 3.98
N THR A 92 -26.11 -25.29 2.80
CA THR A 92 -27.40 -24.93 2.23
C THR A 92 -28.22 -26.14 1.80
N TYR A 93 -27.63 -27.29 1.75
CA TYR A 93 -28.36 -28.52 1.36
C TYR A 93 -29.11 -29.15 2.50
N ARG A 94 -29.05 -28.60 3.68
CA ARG A 94 -29.78 -29.13 4.82
C ARG A 94 -31.21 -28.63 4.90
#